data_6c2346497a5cbcff72bca4bfdcd83af6
#
_entry.id   6c2346497a5cbcff72bca4bfdcd83af6
#
_cell.length_a   1.000
_cell.length_b   1.000
_cell.length_c   1.000
_cell.angle_alpha   90.00
_cell.angle_beta   90.00
_cell.angle_gamma   90.00
#
_symmetry.space_group_name_H-M   'P 1'
#
loop_
_entity.id
_entity.type
_entity.pdbx_description
1 polymer ?
#
loop_
_entity_poly.entity_id
_entity_poly.type
_entity_poly.pdbx_seq_one_letter_code
_entity_poly.pdbx_strand_id
1 'polypeptide(L)'
;MDELKPDVLQVHDLGMSMTYMVSKWARKRNIRCVLIQGTYNTTLKPGLKQLECLFNRTFGKAVIKNVNAIGAKTKAAAAYVQKYYNKDVSITPVGLDESKFVGCSTQSDFRKRYGLENQVILLYVGVMEQRRNPLFLLDLMKAMPDHFSLVLVGEGPLFAQVKDKVKKDSIHNVVILGKRKQEELPAIYAASDLFLLASSYEIFGMVIMESMYFGTPVISTSTAGADTLIDESNGKVIDGLDVNAWKKSILQIAEDQKLLSEMKKRCQYYIANNLIWDKASDNFEKLYFA
;
A
#
# COMPACT_ATOMS: atom_id res chain seq x y z
N MET A 1 -16.96 -17.70 -20.83
CA MET A 1 -17.56 -16.35 -20.77
C MET A 1 -18.98 -16.33 -21.36
N ASP A 2 -19.25 -16.99 -22.48
CA ASP A 2 -20.60 -17.01 -23.07
C ASP A 2 -21.66 -17.68 -22.17
N GLU A 3 -21.25 -18.60 -21.31
CA GLU A 3 -22.13 -19.27 -20.34
C GLU A 3 -22.50 -18.40 -19.13
N LEU A 4 -21.63 -17.43 -18.75
CA LEU A 4 -21.80 -16.61 -17.55
C LEU A 4 -22.79 -15.43 -17.75
N LYS A 5 -23.07 -15.02 -18.99
CA LYS A 5 -23.92 -13.88 -19.37
C LYS A 5 -23.78 -12.66 -18.44
N PRO A 6 -22.59 -12.10 -18.27
CA PRO A 6 -22.38 -10.99 -17.34
C PRO A 6 -23.02 -9.71 -17.85
N ASP A 7 -23.58 -8.90 -16.96
CA ASP A 7 -24.10 -7.57 -17.26
C ASP A 7 -22.98 -6.54 -17.38
N VAL A 8 -21.96 -6.68 -16.55
CA VAL A 8 -20.78 -5.81 -16.52
C VAL A 8 -19.50 -6.64 -16.44
N LEU A 9 -18.50 -6.23 -17.20
CA LEU A 9 -17.15 -6.80 -17.12
C LEU A 9 -16.16 -5.76 -16.61
N GLN A 10 -15.43 -6.12 -15.56
CA GLN A 10 -14.31 -5.34 -15.09
C GLN A 10 -13.00 -5.93 -15.59
N VAL A 11 -12.17 -5.08 -16.21
CA VAL A 11 -10.82 -5.42 -16.66
C VAL A 11 -9.80 -4.54 -15.95
N HIS A 12 -8.60 -5.04 -15.81
CA HIS A 12 -7.53 -4.36 -15.06
C HIS A 12 -6.34 -4.04 -15.94
N ASP A 13 -5.78 -2.85 -15.71
CA ASP A 13 -4.55 -2.34 -16.31
C ASP A 13 -4.53 -2.30 -17.85
N LEU A 14 -4.33 -1.12 -18.38
CA LEU A 14 -4.34 -0.82 -19.81
C LEU A 14 -3.36 -1.65 -20.63
N GLY A 15 -2.17 -1.91 -20.07
CA GLY A 15 -1.08 -2.60 -20.74
C GLY A 15 -1.18 -4.12 -20.81
N MET A 16 -2.29 -4.71 -20.38
CA MET A 16 -2.45 -6.18 -20.39
C MET A 16 -3.12 -6.69 -21.66
N SER A 17 -2.56 -7.73 -22.26
CA SER A 17 -3.14 -8.40 -23.45
C SER A 17 -4.54 -8.96 -23.17
N MET A 18 -4.77 -9.49 -21.96
CA MET A 18 -6.07 -10.00 -21.53
C MET A 18 -7.12 -8.88 -21.51
N THR A 19 -6.76 -7.68 -21.03
CA THR A 19 -7.63 -6.49 -21.04
C THR A 19 -8.08 -6.14 -22.45
N TYR A 20 -7.17 -6.20 -23.44
CA TYR A 20 -7.52 -6.00 -24.84
C TYR A 20 -8.48 -7.07 -25.36
N MET A 21 -8.20 -8.34 -25.10
CA MET A 21 -9.04 -9.45 -25.60
C MET A 21 -10.46 -9.40 -24.99
N VAL A 22 -10.55 -9.23 -23.68
CA VAL A 22 -11.83 -9.19 -22.96
C VAL A 22 -12.66 -7.96 -23.33
N SER A 23 -12.04 -6.76 -23.39
CA SER A 23 -12.76 -5.55 -23.80
C SER A 23 -13.30 -5.64 -25.25
N LYS A 24 -12.53 -6.24 -26.15
CA LYS A 24 -12.97 -6.50 -27.53
C LYS A 24 -14.13 -7.50 -27.60
N TRP A 25 -14.10 -8.55 -26.78
CA TRP A 25 -15.17 -9.53 -26.66
C TRP A 25 -16.45 -8.90 -26.11
N ALA A 26 -16.33 -8.11 -25.02
CA ALA A 26 -17.45 -7.39 -24.41
C ALA A 26 -18.15 -6.46 -25.41
N ARG A 27 -17.37 -5.64 -26.12
CA ARG A 27 -17.92 -4.72 -27.14
C ARG A 27 -18.70 -5.44 -28.25
N LYS A 28 -18.20 -6.59 -28.73
CA LYS A 28 -18.90 -7.38 -29.75
C LYS A 28 -20.26 -7.91 -29.30
N ARG A 29 -20.48 -8.04 -28.00
CA ARG A 29 -21.71 -8.57 -27.40
C ARG A 29 -22.56 -7.49 -26.73
N ASN A 30 -22.15 -6.24 -26.87
CA ASN A 30 -22.80 -5.09 -26.25
C ASN A 30 -22.90 -5.21 -24.72
N ILE A 31 -21.87 -5.84 -24.09
CA ILE A 31 -21.73 -5.96 -22.65
C ILE A 31 -20.93 -4.77 -22.14
N ARG A 32 -21.42 -4.11 -21.08
CA ARG A 32 -20.71 -3.01 -20.44
C ARG A 32 -19.35 -3.46 -19.94
N CYS A 33 -18.30 -2.74 -20.27
CA CYS A 33 -16.92 -3.05 -19.89
C CYS A 33 -16.27 -1.84 -19.20
N VAL A 34 -15.70 -2.05 -18.03
CA VAL A 34 -15.07 -1.01 -17.22
C VAL A 34 -13.60 -1.35 -17.02
N LEU A 35 -12.73 -0.38 -17.23
CA LEU A 35 -11.28 -0.50 -16.96
C LEU A 35 -10.95 0.06 -15.58
N ILE A 36 -10.27 -0.71 -14.74
CA ILE A 36 -9.66 -0.23 -13.50
C ILE A 36 -8.14 -0.22 -13.64
N GLN A 37 -7.57 0.97 -13.61
CA GLN A 37 -6.12 1.16 -13.69
C GLN A 37 -5.50 1.15 -12.29
N GLY A 38 -4.55 0.25 -12.07
CA GLY A 38 -3.76 0.20 -10.84
C GLY A 38 -2.32 0.67 -11.06
N THR A 39 -1.71 0.19 -12.13
CA THR A 39 -0.32 0.52 -12.49
C THR A 39 -0.18 1.99 -12.87
N TYR A 40 0.81 2.68 -12.31
CA TYR A 40 1.08 4.10 -12.56
C TYR A 40 2.47 4.37 -13.13
N ASN A 41 3.33 3.38 -13.09
CA ASN A 41 4.67 3.45 -13.64
C ASN A 41 5.10 2.05 -14.09
N THR A 42 5.94 1.98 -15.10
CA THR A 42 6.53 0.71 -15.52
C THR A 42 7.80 0.42 -14.74
N THR A 43 7.89 -0.78 -14.20
CA THR A 43 9.12 -1.32 -13.59
C THR A 43 10.00 -2.04 -14.61
N LEU A 44 9.59 -2.06 -15.88
CA LEU A 44 10.30 -2.75 -16.94
C LEU A 44 11.66 -2.09 -17.25
N LYS A 45 12.61 -2.90 -17.71
CA LYS A 45 13.91 -2.44 -18.22
C LYS A 45 13.72 -1.44 -19.38
N PRO A 46 14.68 -0.53 -19.64
CA PRO A 46 14.51 0.55 -20.62
C PRO A 46 13.98 0.12 -22.01
N GLY A 47 14.48 -0.98 -22.57
CA GLY A 47 13.99 -1.50 -23.86
C GLY A 47 12.54 -2.01 -23.82
N LEU A 48 12.12 -2.63 -22.71
CA LEU A 48 10.74 -3.09 -22.52
C LEU A 48 9.77 -1.93 -22.28
N LYS A 49 10.24 -0.79 -21.75
CA LYS A 49 9.45 0.43 -21.65
C LYS A 49 9.00 0.96 -23.01
N GLN A 50 9.85 0.88 -24.01
CA GLN A 50 9.50 1.28 -25.37
C GLN A 50 8.43 0.40 -25.98
N LEU A 51 8.52 -0.93 -25.76
CA LEU A 51 7.50 -1.88 -26.20
C LEU A 51 6.16 -1.64 -25.48
N GLU A 52 6.18 -1.38 -24.19
CA GLU A 52 4.98 -1.03 -23.42
C GLU A 52 4.35 0.27 -23.96
N CYS A 53 5.16 1.29 -24.23
CA CYS A 53 4.68 2.53 -24.82
C CYS A 53 4.01 2.31 -26.19
N LEU A 54 4.61 1.48 -27.03
CA LEU A 54 4.05 1.09 -28.32
C LEU A 54 2.75 0.31 -28.15
N PHE A 55 2.73 -0.67 -27.22
CA PHE A 55 1.53 -1.43 -26.90
C PHE A 55 0.40 -0.53 -26.43
N ASN A 56 0.68 0.37 -25.50
CA ASN A 56 -0.32 1.32 -25.01
C ASN A 56 -0.85 2.23 -26.14
N ARG A 57 -0.01 2.70 -27.04
CA ARG A 57 -0.44 3.54 -28.16
C ARG A 57 -1.24 2.81 -29.21
N THR A 58 -1.11 1.50 -29.35
CA THR A 58 -1.80 0.67 -30.35
C THR A 58 -2.97 -0.10 -29.73
N PHE A 59 -2.71 -1.17 -29.01
CA PHE A 59 -3.72 -2.01 -28.37
C PHE A 59 -4.48 -1.26 -27.25
N GLY A 60 -3.78 -0.43 -26.48
CA GLY A 60 -4.40 0.41 -25.46
C GLY A 60 -5.43 1.37 -26.05
N LYS A 61 -5.19 1.92 -27.24
CA LYS A 61 -6.20 2.75 -27.96
C LYS A 61 -7.47 1.95 -28.29
N ALA A 62 -7.31 0.67 -28.62
CA ALA A 62 -8.44 -0.22 -28.85
C ALA A 62 -9.18 -0.54 -27.55
N VAL A 63 -8.45 -0.78 -26.43
CA VAL A 63 -9.06 -0.94 -25.10
C VAL A 63 -9.91 0.26 -24.75
N ILE A 64 -9.36 1.47 -24.82
CA ILE A 64 -10.07 2.73 -24.50
C ILE A 64 -11.33 2.93 -25.36
N LYS A 65 -11.32 2.47 -26.60
CA LYS A 65 -12.51 2.50 -27.48
C LYS A 65 -13.55 1.44 -27.10
N ASN A 66 -13.14 0.37 -26.46
CA ASN A 66 -14.00 -0.77 -26.12
C ASN A 66 -14.62 -0.64 -24.74
N VAL A 67 -14.01 0.11 -23.82
CA VAL A 67 -14.53 0.30 -22.46
C VAL A 67 -15.52 1.47 -22.38
N ASN A 68 -16.50 1.35 -21.51
CA ASN A 68 -17.54 2.34 -21.27
C ASN A 68 -17.11 3.38 -20.23
N ALA A 69 -16.36 2.95 -19.21
CA ALA A 69 -15.89 3.81 -18.15
C ALA A 69 -14.47 3.41 -17.69
N ILE A 70 -13.75 4.35 -17.09
CA ILE A 70 -12.39 4.15 -16.60
C ILE A 70 -12.31 4.62 -15.16
N GLY A 71 -11.93 3.70 -14.27
CA GLY A 71 -11.53 3.97 -12.90
C GLY A 71 -10.03 3.84 -12.71
N ALA A 72 -9.50 4.51 -11.71
CA ALA A 72 -8.10 4.37 -11.29
C ALA A 72 -7.99 4.31 -9.77
N LYS A 73 -7.13 3.43 -9.27
CA LYS A 73 -6.94 3.23 -7.84
C LYS A 73 -6.34 4.46 -7.15
N THR A 74 -5.56 5.26 -7.88
CA THR A 74 -4.86 6.45 -7.36
C THR A 74 -4.81 7.55 -8.41
N LYS A 75 -4.55 8.78 -7.99
CA LYS A 75 -4.32 9.91 -8.91
C LYS A 75 -3.15 9.63 -9.87
N ALA A 76 -2.09 8.98 -9.40
CA ALA A 76 -0.95 8.60 -10.25
C ALA A 76 -1.35 7.59 -11.34
N ALA A 77 -2.22 6.62 -11.01
CA ALA A 77 -2.75 5.67 -11.98
C ALA A 77 -3.70 6.35 -12.99
N ALA A 78 -4.50 7.34 -12.56
CA ALA A 78 -5.30 8.15 -13.46
C ALA A 78 -4.42 8.94 -14.44
N ALA A 79 -3.39 9.63 -13.92
CA ALA A 79 -2.43 10.38 -14.74
C ALA A 79 -1.69 9.46 -15.74
N TYR A 80 -1.42 8.20 -15.37
CA TYR A 80 -0.84 7.22 -16.28
C TYR A 80 -1.74 6.96 -17.51
N VAL A 81 -3.05 6.80 -17.33
CA VAL A 81 -4.00 6.66 -18.44
C VAL A 81 -4.06 7.94 -19.26
N GLN A 82 -4.16 9.10 -18.60
CA GLN A 82 -4.27 10.42 -19.23
C GLN A 82 -3.03 10.82 -20.01
N LYS A 83 -1.85 10.29 -19.67
CA LYS A 83 -0.63 10.44 -20.48
C LYS A 83 -0.79 9.95 -21.93
N TYR A 84 -1.63 8.95 -22.16
CA TYR A 84 -1.86 8.37 -23.47
C TYR A 84 -3.18 8.79 -24.09
N TYR A 85 -4.19 9.11 -23.27
CA TYR A 85 -5.55 9.35 -23.72
C TYR A 85 -6.21 10.48 -22.94
N ASN A 86 -6.78 11.43 -23.64
CA ASN A 86 -7.61 12.48 -23.04
C ASN A 86 -9.01 11.88 -22.74
N LYS A 87 -9.15 11.28 -21.58
CA LYS A 87 -10.37 10.62 -21.09
C LYS A 87 -10.58 10.94 -19.62
N ASP A 88 -11.85 11.05 -19.23
CA ASP A 88 -12.23 11.15 -17.83
C ASP A 88 -11.90 9.82 -17.11
N VAL A 89 -11.26 9.93 -15.96
CA VAL A 89 -10.88 8.81 -15.12
C VAL A 89 -11.36 9.08 -13.71
N SER A 90 -12.28 8.27 -13.24
CA SER A 90 -12.79 8.34 -11.86
C SER A 90 -11.80 7.71 -10.88
N ILE A 91 -11.62 8.31 -9.71
CA ILE A 91 -10.81 7.69 -8.66
C ILE A 91 -11.64 6.64 -7.94
N THR A 92 -11.20 5.39 -8.01
CA THR A 92 -11.83 4.21 -7.40
C THR A 92 -10.83 3.52 -6.48
N PRO A 93 -10.65 4.01 -5.25
CA PRO A 93 -9.70 3.44 -4.30
C PRO A 93 -10.09 2.00 -3.92
N VAL A 94 -9.12 1.21 -3.50
CA VAL A 94 -9.36 -0.14 -2.98
C VAL A 94 -9.96 -0.02 -1.58
N GLY A 95 -10.96 -0.85 -1.27
CA GLY A 95 -11.51 -0.97 0.09
C GLY A 95 -10.71 -1.93 0.96
N LEU A 96 -10.65 -1.64 2.26
CA LEU A 96 -10.18 -2.58 3.27
C LEU A 96 -11.30 -3.57 3.59
N ASP A 97 -10.97 -4.85 3.54
CA ASP A 97 -11.88 -5.93 3.96
C ASP A 97 -11.73 -6.13 5.48
N GLU A 98 -12.55 -5.42 6.23
CA GLU A 98 -12.55 -5.51 7.70
C GLU A 98 -13.08 -6.85 8.23
N SER A 99 -13.80 -7.63 7.41
CA SER A 99 -14.27 -8.95 7.80
C SER A 99 -13.14 -9.91 8.17
N LYS A 100 -11.96 -9.69 7.60
CA LYS A 100 -10.73 -10.43 7.90
C LYS A 100 -10.23 -10.25 9.34
N PHE A 101 -10.71 -9.22 10.02
CA PHE A 101 -10.29 -8.87 11.37
C PHE A 101 -11.39 -9.10 12.42
N VAL A 102 -12.56 -9.58 12.00
CA VAL A 102 -13.66 -9.93 12.91
C VAL A 102 -13.20 -11.04 13.86
N GLY A 103 -13.39 -10.81 15.16
CA GLY A 103 -12.97 -11.76 16.20
C GLY A 103 -11.48 -11.73 16.54
N CYS A 104 -10.66 -10.95 15.83
CA CYS A 104 -9.26 -10.77 16.20
C CYS A 104 -9.13 -9.81 17.39
N SER A 105 -8.28 -10.16 18.37
CA SER A 105 -7.99 -9.27 19.49
C SER A 105 -6.97 -8.23 19.13
N THR A 106 -7.25 -6.96 19.46
CA THR A 106 -6.25 -5.87 19.48
C THR A 106 -5.58 -5.74 20.84
N GLN A 107 -6.16 -6.35 21.89
CA GLN A 107 -5.57 -6.42 23.22
C GLN A 107 -4.60 -7.60 23.28
N SER A 108 -3.35 -7.35 23.62
CA SER A 108 -2.35 -8.40 23.74
C SER A 108 -1.28 -8.02 24.75
N ASP A 109 -0.61 -9.04 25.25
CA ASP A 109 0.63 -8.92 26.02
C ASP A 109 1.87 -8.74 25.12
N PHE A 110 1.67 -8.31 23.87
CA PHE A 110 2.73 -8.22 22.87
C PHE A 110 3.95 -7.45 23.37
N ARG A 111 3.74 -6.24 23.89
CA ARG A 111 4.85 -5.43 24.44
C ARG A 111 5.59 -6.16 25.56
N LYS A 112 4.85 -6.78 26.49
CA LYS A 112 5.43 -7.56 27.60
C LYS A 112 6.18 -8.80 27.11
N ARG A 113 5.61 -9.55 26.17
CA ARG A 113 6.18 -10.77 25.61
C ARG A 113 7.54 -10.54 24.96
N TYR A 114 7.74 -9.39 24.36
CA TYR A 114 8.98 -9.02 23.64
C TYR A 114 9.83 -8.01 24.41
N GLY A 115 9.50 -7.67 25.66
CA GLY A 115 10.25 -6.71 26.48
C GLY A 115 10.22 -5.28 25.95
N LEU A 116 9.08 -4.87 25.37
CA LEU A 116 8.91 -3.59 24.67
C LEU A 116 8.00 -2.60 25.41
N GLU A 117 7.75 -2.82 26.73
CA GLU A 117 6.81 -2.00 27.50
C GLU A 117 7.20 -0.52 27.54
N ASN A 118 8.50 -0.25 27.61
CA ASN A 118 9.05 1.10 27.69
C ASN A 118 9.65 1.59 26.37
N GLN A 119 9.35 0.92 25.25
CA GLN A 119 9.88 1.24 23.94
C GLN A 119 8.86 1.94 23.07
N VAL A 120 9.30 2.87 22.23
CA VAL A 120 8.56 3.33 21.06
C VAL A 120 8.71 2.29 19.95
N ILE A 121 7.62 1.67 19.56
CA ILE A 121 7.62 0.58 18.59
C ILE A 121 7.43 1.11 17.17
N LEU A 122 8.46 0.95 16.35
CA LEU A 122 8.41 1.13 14.91
C LEU A 122 8.12 -0.22 14.26
N LEU A 123 7.08 -0.30 13.42
CA LEU A 123 6.62 -1.55 12.83
C LEU A 123 6.87 -1.59 11.32
N TYR A 124 7.34 -2.72 10.84
CA TYR A 124 7.32 -3.08 9.42
C TYR A 124 6.54 -4.38 9.23
N VAL A 125 5.61 -4.42 8.30
CA VAL A 125 4.88 -5.63 7.89
C VAL A 125 4.97 -5.78 6.37
N GLY A 126 5.50 -6.90 5.91
CA GLY A 126 5.52 -7.19 4.49
C GLY A 126 6.58 -8.19 4.05
N VAL A 127 6.57 -8.49 2.74
CA VAL A 127 7.59 -9.34 2.12
C VAL A 127 8.94 -8.63 2.17
N MET A 128 9.95 -9.28 2.71
CA MET A 128 11.31 -8.74 2.78
C MET A 128 12.01 -8.91 1.42
N GLU A 129 11.80 -7.95 0.54
CA GLU A 129 12.32 -7.90 -0.82
C GLU A 129 12.99 -6.56 -1.13
N GLN A 130 13.81 -6.51 -2.20
CA GLN A 130 14.58 -5.32 -2.57
C GLN A 130 13.72 -4.07 -2.70
N ARG A 131 12.53 -4.18 -3.32
CA ARG A 131 11.61 -3.07 -3.53
C ARG A 131 11.13 -2.41 -2.23
N ARG A 132 11.08 -3.17 -1.13
CA ARG A 132 10.60 -2.69 0.18
C ARG A 132 11.70 -2.20 1.12
N ASN A 133 12.95 -2.31 0.70
CA ASN A 133 14.13 -1.78 1.40
C ASN A 133 14.20 -2.10 2.92
N PRO A 134 14.00 -3.35 3.36
CA PRO A 134 14.06 -3.66 4.80
C PRO A 134 15.45 -3.41 5.40
N LEU A 135 16.52 -3.49 4.60
CA LEU A 135 17.90 -3.22 5.06
C LEU A 135 18.11 -1.74 5.39
N PHE A 136 17.45 -0.82 4.70
CA PHE A 136 17.45 0.61 5.03
C PHE A 136 16.89 0.85 6.44
N LEU A 137 15.82 0.17 6.83
CA LEU A 137 15.26 0.30 8.18
C LEU A 137 16.24 -0.14 9.27
N LEU A 138 17.13 -1.10 8.99
CA LEU A 138 18.19 -1.48 9.90
C LEU A 138 19.27 -0.38 10.01
N ASP A 139 19.63 0.26 8.90
CA ASP A 139 20.56 1.39 8.93
C ASP A 139 19.96 2.59 9.66
N LEU A 140 18.65 2.82 9.50
CA LEU A 140 17.90 3.81 10.29
C LEU A 140 18.00 3.50 11.79
N MET A 141 17.76 2.25 12.21
CA MET A 141 17.80 1.87 13.62
C MET A 141 19.16 2.09 14.29
N LYS A 142 20.25 1.97 13.56
CA LYS A 142 21.60 2.32 14.08
C LYS A 142 21.76 3.79 14.47
N ALA A 143 20.93 4.65 13.91
CA ALA A 143 20.93 6.08 14.20
C ALA A 143 19.84 6.50 15.21
N MET A 144 18.89 5.61 15.55
CA MET A 144 17.81 5.90 16.48
C MET A 144 18.26 5.80 17.94
N PRO A 145 17.64 6.55 18.87
CA PRO A 145 17.87 6.38 20.32
C PRO A 145 17.44 4.98 20.82
N ASP A 146 18.03 4.54 21.93
CA ASP A 146 17.82 3.18 22.48
C ASP A 146 16.41 2.87 22.93
N HIS A 147 15.59 3.89 23.19
CA HIS A 147 14.17 3.70 23.55
C HIS A 147 13.26 3.49 22.35
N PHE A 148 13.80 3.40 21.13
CA PHE A 148 13.10 2.96 19.94
C PHE A 148 13.42 1.52 19.61
N SER A 149 12.42 0.73 19.27
CA SER A 149 12.57 -0.64 18.79
C SER A 149 11.86 -0.85 17.47
N LEU A 150 12.52 -1.56 16.54
CA LEU A 150 11.94 -1.95 15.26
C LEU A 150 11.43 -3.39 15.33
N VAL A 151 10.16 -3.57 15.04
CA VAL A 151 9.53 -4.90 14.89
C VAL A 151 9.36 -5.20 13.40
N LEU A 152 9.98 -6.28 12.95
CA LEU A 152 9.94 -6.74 11.55
C LEU A 152 9.05 -7.97 11.42
N VAL A 153 7.95 -7.85 10.69
CA VAL A 153 7.00 -8.93 10.40
C VAL A 153 7.03 -9.29 8.93
N GLY A 154 7.21 -10.56 8.64
CA GLY A 154 7.26 -11.11 7.30
C GLY A 154 8.56 -11.84 6.99
N GLU A 155 8.60 -12.42 5.82
CA GLU A 155 9.73 -13.14 5.25
C GLU A 155 9.87 -12.77 3.77
N GLY A 156 10.90 -13.28 3.12
CA GLY A 156 11.13 -13.03 1.69
C GLY A 156 12.59 -13.22 1.30
N PRO A 157 12.94 -12.89 0.06
CA PRO A 157 14.30 -13.10 -0.47
C PRO A 157 15.41 -12.45 0.38
N LEU A 158 15.12 -11.35 1.07
CA LEU A 158 16.11 -10.65 1.90
C LEU A 158 16.08 -11.06 3.39
N PHE A 159 15.24 -12.02 3.80
CA PHE A 159 15.08 -12.40 5.20
C PHE A 159 16.39 -12.84 5.86
N ALA A 160 17.18 -13.68 5.19
CA ALA A 160 18.47 -14.11 5.68
C ALA A 160 19.44 -12.92 5.83
N GLN A 161 19.51 -12.03 4.83
CA GLN A 161 20.36 -10.84 4.86
C GLN A 161 19.98 -9.89 5.99
N VAL A 162 18.69 -9.73 6.25
CA VAL A 162 18.17 -8.92 7.38
C VAL A 162 18.69 -9.48 8.71
N LYS A 163 18.56 -10.79 8.93
CA LYS A 163 19.07 -11.46 10.15
C LYS A 163 20.57 -11.35 10.29
N ASP A 164 21.31 -11.55 9.22
CA ASP A 164 22.76 -11.48 9.21
C ASP A 164 23.26 -10.05 9.50
N LYS A 165 22.59 -9.04 8.89
CA LYS A 165 22.93 -7.62 9.14
C LYS A 165 22.67 -7.22 10.59
N VAL A 166 21.54 -7.65 11.19
CA VAL A 166 21.26 -7.38 12.62
C VAL A 166 22.36 -7.94 13.51
N LYS A 167 22.82 -9.17 13.26
CA LYS A 167 23.91 -9.81 14.02
C LYS A 167 25.26 -9.11 13.77
N LYS A 168 25.62 -8.95 12.50
CA LYS A 168 26.92 -8.37 12.09
C LYS A 168 27.11 -6.95 12.61
N ASP A 169 26.09 -6.12 12.51
CA ASP A 169 26.12 -4.72 12.89
C ASP A 169 25.75 -4.51 14.37
N SER A 170 25.52 -5.60 15.13
CA SER A 170 25.13 -5.60 16.56
C SER A 170 23.95 -4.66 16.85
N ILE A 171 22.89 -4.71 16.03
CA ILE A 171 21.70 -3.85 16.20
C ILE A 171 20.80 -4.47 17.28
N HIS A 172 20.78 -3.91 18.49
CA HIS A 172 20.14 -4.51 19.67
C HIS A 172 18.64 -4.24 19.76
N ASN A 173 18.15 -3.18 19.13
CA ASN A 173 16.76 -2.71 19.19
C ASN A 173 15.92 -3.16 17.99
N VAL A 174 16.10 -4.41 17.54
CA VAL A 174 15.36 -5.02 16.43
C VAL A 174 14.80 -6.38 16.83
N VAL A 175 13.48 -6.53 16.70
CA VAL A 175 12.76 -7.80 16.90
C VAL A 175 12.30 -8.34 15.56
N ILE A 176 12.80 -9.51 15.17
CA ILE A 176 12.43 -10.18 13.92
C ILE A 176 11.43 -11.28 14.23
N LEU A 177 10.18 -11.09 13.85
CA LEU A 177 9.10 -12.05 14.13
C LEU A 177 8.95 -13.12 13.04
N GLY A 178 9.48 -12.88 11.83
CA GLY A 178 9.20 -13.73 10.68
C GLY A 178 7.74 -13.61 10.21
N LYS A 179 7.28 -14.59 9.45
CA LYS A 179 5.89 -14.64 8.97
C LYS A 179 4.91 -14.83 10.13
N ARG A 180 3.84 -14.05 10.16
CA ARG A 180 2.75 -14.14 11.12
C ARG A 180 1.44 -14.48 10.41
N LYS A 181 0.52 -15.11 11.13
CA LYS A 181 -0.84 -15.35 10.63
C LYS A 181 -1.61 -14.04 10.60
N GLN A 182 -2.62 -13.97 9.74
CA GLN A 182 -3.45 -12.78 9.58
C GLN A 182 -4.12 -12.36 10.91
N GLU A 183 -4.53 -13.34 11.71
CA GLU A 183 -5.21 -13.12 13.00
C GLU A 183 -4.29 -12.51 14.08
N GLU A 184 -2.96 -12.61 13.93
CA GLU A 184 -1.98 -12.04 14.86
C GLU A 184 -1.67 -10.55 14.54
N LEU A 185 -1.88 -10.13 13.29
CA LEU A 185 -1.48 -8.79 12.84
C LEU A 185 -2.22 -7.65 13.54
N PRO A 186 -3.54 -7.73 13.83
CA PRO A 186 -4.27 -6.69 14.54
C PRO A 186 -3.63 -6.27 15.85
N ALA A 187 -3.23 -7.26 16.67
CA ALA A 187 -2.58 -7.02 17.95
C ALA A 187 -1.17 -6.38 17.79
N ILE A 188 -0.45 -6.75 16.74
CA ILE A 188 0.88 -6.21 16.44
C ILE A 188 0.77 -4.76 15.96
N TYR A 189 -0.16 -4.46 15.04
CA TYR A 189 -0.43 -3.10 14.61
C TYR A 189 -0.85 -2.22 15.80
N ALA A 190 -1.86 -2.63 16.56
CA ALA A 190 -2.39 -1.86 17.68
C ALA A 190 -1.37 -1.61 18.81
N ALA A 191 -0.41 -2.54 18.99
CA ALA A 191 0.68 -2.39 19.95
C ALA A 191 1.79 -1.45 19.49
N SER A 192 1.80 -1.03 18.22
CA SER A 192 2.86 -0.23 17.61
C SER A 192 2.58 1.27 17.66
N ASP A 193 3.61 2.08 17.60
CA ASP A 193 3.48 3.53 17.66
C ASP A 193 3.53 4.17 16.28
N LEU A 194 4.40 3.68 15.39
CA LEU A 194 4.50 4.13 14.00
C LEU A 194 4.74 2.92 13.08
N PHE A 195 4.18 2.99 11.89
CA PHE A 195 4.42 2.03 10.81
C PHE A 195 5.40 2.61 9.79
N LEU A 196 6.42 1.85 9.41
CA LEU A 196 7.45 2.29 8.47
C LEU A 196 7.37 1.52 7.16
N LEU A 197 7.28 2.21 6.02
CA LEU A 197 7.25 1.61 4.69
C LEU A 197 8.24 2.31 3.74
N ALA A 198 9.44 1.78 3.62
CA ALA A 198 10.52 2.32 2.77
C ALA A 198 10.45 1.82 1.31
N SER A 199 9.26 1.59 0.77
CA SER A 199 9.06 0.99 -0.54
C SER A 199 9.37 1.95 -1.70
N SER A 200 10.05 1.45 -2.72
CA SER A 200 10.27 2.21 -3.97
C SER A 200 9.05 2.20 -4.90
N TYR A 201 8.09 1.31 -4.67
CA TYR A 201 6.89 1.17 -5.48
C TYR A 201 5.76 0.50 -4.70
N GLU A 202 4.64 1.18 -4.57
CA GLU A 202 3.37 0.64 -4.08
C GLU A 202 2.22 1.18 -4.93
N ILE A 203 1.37 0.28 -5.43
CA ILE A 203 0.19 0.68 -6.21
C ILE A 203 -0.83 1.37 -5.30
N PHE A 204 -1.18 0.73 -4.18
CA PHE A 204 -2.11 1.29 -3.21
C PHE A 204 -1.62 1.15 -1.76
N GLY A 205 -0.93 0.05 -1.42
CA GLY A 205 -0.33 -0.14 -0.10
C GLY A 205 -1.34 -0.64 0.94
N MET A 206 -1.84 -1.88 0.79
CA MET A 206 -2.80 -2.47 1.74
C MET A 206 -2.30 -2.44 3.18
N VAL A 207 -1.00 -2.66 3.40
CA VAL A 207 -0.38 -2.58 4.74
C VAL A 207 -0.44 -1.19 5.37
N ILE A 208 -0.51 -0.11 4.55
CA ILE A 208 -0.75 1.26 5.03
C ILE A 208 -2.17 1.34 5.59
N MET A 209 -3.15 0.83 4.84
CA MET A 209 -4.55 0.84 5.29
C MET A 209 -4.75 -0.01 6.53
N GLU A 210 -4.16 -1.21 6.58
CA GLU A 210 -4.20 -2.09 7.76
C GLU A 210 -3.62 -1.38 8.99
N SER A 211 -2.44 -0.77 8.85
CA SER A 211 -1.80 -0.01 9.92
C SER A 211 -2.70 1.12 10.44
N MET A 212 -3.23 1.93 9.54
CA MET A 212 -4.10 3.05 9.88
C MET A 212 -5.44 2.60 10.50
N TYR A 213 -6.00 1.48 10.01
CA TYR A 213 -7.23 0.90 10.58
C TYR A 213 -7.07 0.55 12.05
N PHE A 214 -5.90 0.02 12.44
CA PHE A 214 -5.58 -0.27 13.84
C PHE A 214 -5.00 0.94 14.61
N GLY A 215 -5.02 2.11 14.02
CA GLY A 215 -4.60 3.35 14.68
C GLY A 215 -3.09 3.54 14.76
N THR A 216 -2.32 3.00 13.82
CA THR A 216 -0.87 3.17 13.76
C THR A 216 -0.51 4.10 12.61
N PRO A 217 -0.07 5.35 12.88
CA PRO A 217 0.31 6.32 11.86
C PRO A 217 1.50 5.84 11.02
N VAL A 218 1.59 6.31 9.79
CA VAL A 218 2.50 5.78 8.78
C VAL A 218 3.58 6.79 8.40
N ILE A 219 4.82 6.35 8.37
CA ILE A 219 5.93 7.05 7.70
C ILE A 219 6.34 6.22 6.49
N SER A 220 6.26 6.79 5.30
CA SER A 220 6.54 6.08 4.06
C SER A 220 7.34 6.92 3.09
N THR A 221 8.07 6.25 2.19
CA THR A 221 8.53 6.88 0.95
C THR A 221 7.36 7.31 0.08
N SER A 222 7.57 8.33 -0.77
CA SER A 222 6.61 8.72 -1.82
C SER A 222 6.39 7.56 -2.80
N THR A 223 5.15 7.12 -2.88
CA THR A 223 4.63 6.11 -3.82
C THR A 223 3.18 6.45 -4.13
N ALA A 224 2.61 5.93 -5.21
CA ALA A 224 1.21 6.23 -5.54
C ALA A 224 0.24 5.91 -4.40
N GLY A 225 0.47 4.81 -3.67
CA GLY A 225 -0.32 4.44 -2.51
C GLY A 225 -0.13 5.39 -1.33
N ALA A 226 1.13 5.66 -0.96
CA ALA A 226 1.46 6.56 0.15
C ALA A 226 0.91 7.98 -0.09
N ASP A 227 1.16 8.55 -1.28
CA ASP A 227 0.71 9.90 -1.65
C ASP A 227 -0.82 10.03 -1.74
N THR A 228 -1.53 8.90 -1.83
CA THR A 228 -2.99 8.87 -1.83
C THR A 228 -3.58 8.73 -0.44
N LEU A 229 -2.91 7.97 0.44
CA LEU A 229 -3.46 7.57 1.74
C LEU A 229 -2.94 8.40 2.91
N ILE A 230 -1.74 8.99 2.78
CA ILE A 230 -1.04 9.65 3.87
C ILE A 230 -1.05 11.16 3.67
N ASP A 231 -1.43 11.87 4.71
CA ASP A 231 -1.26 13.31 4.88
C ASP A 231 -0.68 13.64 6.27
N GLU A 232 -0.46 14.92 6.56
CA GLU A 232 0.14 15.35 7.82
C GLU A 232 -0.73 15.08 9.07
N SER A 233 -2.00 14.71 8.90
CA SER A 233 -2.90 14.37 10.00
C SER A 233 -2.83 12.90 10.43
N ASN A 234 -2.28 12.02 9.58
CA ASN A 234 -2.26 10.57 9.80
C ASN A 234 -0.89 9.91 9.56
N GLY A 235 0.12 10.70 9.17
CA GLY A 235 1.46 10.18 8.91
C GLY A 235 2.37 11.19 8.22
N LYS A 236 3.43 10.68 7.58
CA LYS A 236 4.39 11.50 6.84
C LYS A 236 4.90 10.76 5.61
N VAL A 237 4.90 11.43 4.47
CA VAL A 237 5.57 10.98 3.25
C VAL A 237 6.94 11.65 3.17
N ILE A 238 7.98 10.87 2.90
CA ILE A 238 9.38 11.32 2.81
C ILE A 238 9.93 10.96 1.42
N ASP A 239 10.56 11.91 0.79
CA ASP A 239 11.24 11.68 -0.50
C ASP A 239 12.56 10.94 -0.28
N GLY A 240 12.64 9.73 -0.83
CA GLY A 240 13.84 8.91 -0.80
C GLY A 240 14.16 8.23 0.54
N LEU A 241 15.39 7.74 0.65
CA LEU A 241 15.88 6.90 1.75
C LEU A 241 17.01 7.62 2.50
N ASP A 242 16.78 8.85 2.93
CA ASP A 242 17.73 9.58 3.78
C ASP A 242 17.49 9.28 5.26
N VAL A 243 18.47 8.68 5.92
CA VAL A 243 18.39 8.27 7.34
C VAL A 243 18.07 9.45 8.26
N ASN A 244 18.65 10.63 8.00
CA ASN A 244 18.45 11.80 8.86
C ASN A 244 17.05 12.38 8.72
N ALA A 245 16.50 12.44 7.48
CA ALA A 245 15.14 12.88 7.22
C ALA A 245 14.13 11.95 7.89
N TRP A 246 14.32 10.62 7.79
CA TRP A 246 13.48 9.62 8.44
C TRP A 246 13.56 9.73 9.96
N LYS A 247 14.77 9.76 10.53
CA LYS A 247 14.98 9.93 11.97
C LYS A 247 14.28 11.18 12.49
N LYS A 248 14.49 12.34 11.83
CA LYS A 248 13.85 13.61 12.22
C LYS A 248 12.33 13.49 12.25
N SER A 249 11.73 12.91 11.23
CA SER A 249 10.27 12.75 11.12
C SER A 249 9.73 11.79 12.19
N ILE A 250 10.43 10.69 12.46
CA ILE A 250 10.05 9.74 13.51
C ILE A 250 10.10 10.41 14.89
N LEU A 251 11.18 11.08 15.23
CA LEU A 251 11.33 11.78 16.51
C LEU A 251 10.25 12.84 16.70
N GLN A 252 10.02 13.67 15.66
CA GLN A 252 9.00 14.72 15.70
C GLN A 252 7.60 14.18 16.02
N ILE A 253 7.22 13.02 15.49
CA ILE A 253 5.88 12.45 15.71
C ILE A 253 5.84 11.66 17.00
N ALA A 254 6.84 10.80 17.24
CA ALA A 254 6.80 9.85 18.34
C ALA A 254 7.06 10.47 19.73
N GLU A 255 7.83 11.55 19.79
CA GLU A 255 8.13 12.25 21.06
C GLU A 255 7.03 13.25 21.44
N ASP A 256 6.20 13.70 20.52
CA ASP A 256 4.99 14.48 20.81
C ASP A 256 3.80 13.55 21.03
N GLN A 257 3.56 13.21 22.30
CA GLN A 257 2.47 12.29 22.69
C GLN A 257 1.07 12.80 22.29
N LYS A 258 0.88 14.11 22.26
CA LYS A 258 -0.39 14.72 21.84
C LYS A 258 -0.58 14.52 20.34
N LEU A 259 0.41 14.89 19.55
CA LEU A 259 0.41 14.72 18.10
C LEU A 259 0.19 13.24 17.72
N LEU A 260 0.96 12.33 18.32
CA LEU A 260 0.85 10.89 18.07
C LEU A 260 -0.56 10.37 18.40
N SER A 261 -1.14 10.77 19.54
CA SER A 261 -2.50 10.37 19.93
C SER A 261 -3.56 10.89 18.96
N GLU A 262 -3.42 12.12 18.47
CA GLU A 262 -4.32 12.71 17.49
C GLU A 262 -4.20 11.99 16.14
N MET A 263 -2.98 11.72 15.68
CA MET A 263 -2.74 10.96 14.45
C MET A 263 -3.34 9.55 14.52
N LYS A 264 -3.18 8.83 15.63
CA LYS A 264 -3.78 7.50 15.85
C LYS A 264 -5.29 7.52 15.63
N LYS A 265 -6.00 8.49 16.23
CA LYS A 265 -7.45 8.67 16.06
C LYS A 265 -7.82 9.02 14.62
N ARG A 266 -7.04 9.89 13.97
CA ARG A 266 -7.26 10.28 12.57
C ARG A 266 -7.09 9.13 11.60
N CYS A 267 -6.10 8.26 11.81
CA CYS A 267 -5.92 7.04 11.03
C CYS A 267 -7.17 6.18 11.03
N GLN A 268 -7.68 5.83 12.22
CA GLN A 268 -8.87 5.00 12.37
C GLN A 268 -10.09 5.66 11.72
N TYR A 269 -10.31 6.95 12.01
CA TYR A 269 -11.43 7.71 11.44
C TYR A 269 -11.37 7.72 9.90
N TYR A 270 -10.20 7.99 9.33
CA TYR A 270 -10.02 8.08 7.88
C TYR A 270 -10.37 6.77 7.17
N ILE A 271 -9.84 5.64 7.64
CA ILE A 271 -10.10 4.33 7.03
C ILE A 271 -11.57 3.94 7.20
N ALA A 272 -12.12 4.04 8.41
CA ALA A 272 -13.50 3.64 8.70
C ALA A 272 -14.55 4.43 7.90
N ASN A 273 -14.28 5.71 7.62
CA ASN A 273 -15.26 6.55 6.93
C ASN A 273 -15.07 6.65 5.41
N ASN A 274 -13.91 6.21 4.87
CA ASN A 274 -13.62 6.40 3.45
C ASN A 274 -13.19 5.13 2.72
N LEU A 275 -12.57 4.16 3.39
CA LEU A 275 -11.81 3.11 2.73
C LEU A 275 -12.13 1.68 3.22
N ILE A 276 -13.14 1.45 4.02
CA ILE A 276 -13.73 0.11 4.16
C ILE A 276 -14.54 -0.23 2.91
N TRP A 277 -14.73 -1.52 2.60
CA TRP A 277 -15.41 -1.92 1.36
C TRP A 277 -16.81 -1.34 1.23
N ASP A 278 -17.57 -1.22 2.31
CA ASP A 278 -18.91 -0.61 2.30
C ASP A 278 -18.91 0.83 1.78
N LYS A 279 -17.80 1.57 1.94
CA LYS A 279 -17.63 2.93 1.43
C LYS A 279 -16.95 2.99 0.07
N ALA A 280 -15.95 2.14 -0.13
CA ALA A 280 -15.20 2.12 -1.39
C ALA A 280 -16.05 1.60 -2.54
N SER A 281 -16.96 0.65 -2.29
CA SER A 281 -17.86 0.06 -3.31
C SER A 281 -18.73 1.08 -4.02
N ASP A 282 -19.19 2.13 -3.35
CA ASP A 282 -19.99 3.21 -3.94
C ASP A 282 -19.32 3.82 -5.19
N ASN A 283 -17.98 3.91 -5.18
CA ASN A 283 -17.24 4.44 -6.33
C ASN A 283 -17.23 3.47 -7.51
N PHE A 284 -17.23 2.16 -7.23
CA PHE A 284 -17.30 1.13 -8.26
C PHE A 284 -18.71 1.03 -8.81
N GLU A 285 -19.75 1.10 -7.99
CA GLU A 285 -21.15 1.09 -8.42
C GLU A 285 -21.44 2.25 -9.35
N LYS A 286 -21.03 3.47 -9.00
CA LYS A 286 -21.15 4.63 -9.90
C LYS A 286 -20.47 4.37 -11.24
N LEU A 287 -19.32 3.70 -11.24
CA LEU A 287 -18.58 3.39 -12.46
C LEU A 287 -19.28 2.30 -13.30
N TYR A 288 -19.95 1.34 -12.63
CA TYR A 288 -20.65 0.24 -13.31
C TYR A 288 -21.98 0.67 -13.92
N PHE A 289 -22.70 1.64 -13.33
CA PHE A 289 -24.07 1.96 -13.68
C PHE A 289 -24.28 3.40 -14.21
N ALA A 290 -23.22 4.23 -14.25
CA ALA A 290 -23.25 5.59 -14.82
C ALA A 290 -23.22 5.57 -16.39
#